data_63b73da85bce7d3067cf18f6c4e28f8a
#
_entry.id   63b73da85bce7d3067cf18f6c4e28f8a
#
_cell.length_a   1.000
_cell.length_b   1.000
_cell.length_c   1.000
_cell.angle_alpha   90.00
_cell.angle_beta   90.00
_cell.angle_gamma   90.00
#
_symmetry.space_group_name_H-M   'P 1'
#
loop_
_entity.id
_entity.type
_entity.pdbx_description
1 polymer ?
#
loop_
_entity_poly.entity_id
_entity_poly.type
_entity_poly.pdbx_seq_one_letter_code
_entity_poly.pdbx_strand_id
1 'polypeptide(L)'
;MGENEKKPSQSSGGQHKKKWSNNNKKKLYVAKPMARPSKFLGGKDELDGNHFDCTGYGQSDRFVKTVRKIADYIAQEYKCGSVTRKEVMTQGVMIIPPPTRPVGRTVTDENGAVTRTPPDAMDISDYQGAKKIYDYEILHQKENRQKLFSLVWQQCTESMHAKIKAHREYIKIETDVDGINLLRVIKLISFNIEDKKYVPVKAHEVKAAYYHLKQGKDTDQAYQIKFLNTVQVIEQCGASLGEDPM
;
A
#
# COMPACT_ATOMS: atom_id res chain seq x y z
N MET A 1 -88.35 66.82 -19.70
CA MET A 1 -87.64 68.11 -19.64
C MET A 1 -86.17 67.74 -19.53
N GLY A 2 -85.47 67.81 -20.48
CA GLY A 2 -84.80 68.80 -21.31
C GLY A 2 -83.41 68.10 -21.47
N GLU A 3 -83.17 67.59 -22.65
CA GLU A 3 -82.39 68.26 -23.70
C GLU A 3 -81.00 68.74 -23.24
N ASN A 4 -79.87 68.14 -23.76
CA ASN A 4 -79.21 68.68 -24.96
C ASN A 4 -77.90 67.82 -25.20
N GLU A 5 -77.85 67.20 -26.29
CA GLU A 5 -76.95 67.36 -27.45
C GLU A 5 -75.61 68.06 -27.18
N LYS A 6 -74.53 67.38 -27.59
CA LYS A 6 -73.75 67.68 -28.81
C LYS A 6 -72.50 66.81 -28.97
N LYS A 7 -72.39 66.27 -30.16
CA LYS A 7 -71.22 65.73 -30.87
C LYS A 7 -70.11 66.75 -31.10
N PRO A 8 -69.08 66.42 -31.83
CA PRO A 8 -68.00 65.49 -31.74
C PRO A 8 -66.62 66.17 -31.92
N SER A 9 -65.57 65.58 -31.69
CA SER A 9 -64.33 65.88 -32.44
C SER A 9 -63.30 64.74 -32.42
N GLN A 10 -62.81 64.59 -33.56
CA GLN A 10 -61.83 63.63 -34.12
C GLN A 10 -60.48 63.66 -33.44
N SER A 11 -59.82 62.53 -33.71
CA SER A 11 -58.44 62.31 -34.19
C SER A 11 -57.37 62.09 -33.11
N SER A 12 -56.77 61.11 -33.26
CA SER A 12 -55.43 60.85 -33.76
C SER A 12 -54.83 59.54 -33.20
N GLY A 13 -54.40 58.77 -34.10
CA GLY A 13 -53.80 57.47 -33.82
C GLY A 13 -52.53 57.61 -33.06
N GLY A 14 -52.44 56.78 -32.04
CA GLY A 14 -51.24 56.53 -31.34
C GLY A 14 -51.02 55.02 -31.31
N GLN A 15 -50.28 54.55 -32.28
CA GLN A 15 -49.83 53.20 -32.27
C GLN A 15 -48.93 52.97 -31.05
N HIS A 16 -49.45 52.42 -29.97
CA HIS A 16 -48.66 51.91 -28.89
C HIS A 16 -48.03 50.54 -29.32
N LYS A 17 -46.83 50.64 -29.88
CA LYS A 17 -45.95 49.50 -29.99
C LYS A 17 -45.67 48.94 -28.58
N LYS A 18 -46.36 47.88 -28.20
CA LYS A 18 -45.99 47.07 -27.01
C LYS A 18 -44.60 46.52 -27.26
N LYS A 19 -43.57 47.16 -26.67
CA LYS A 19 -42.25 46.53 -26.49
C LYS A 19 -42.40 45.30 -25.60
N TRP A 20 -42.43 44.13 -26.20
CA TRP A 20 -42.22 42.88 -25.49
C TRP A 20 -40.78 42.87 -25.04
N SER A 21 -40.56 43.23 -23.77
CA SER A 21 -39.29 43.00 -23.08
C SER A 21 -39.15 41.52 -22.80
N ASN A 22 -38.43 40.84 -23.67
CA ASN A 22 -38.11 39.42 -23.53
C ASN A 22 -36.97 39.28 -22.50
N ASN A 23 -37.32 39.50 -21.20
CA ASN A 23 -36.40 39.28 -20.09
C ASN A 23 -36.27 37.78 -19.80
N ASN A 24 -35.89 36.99 -20.81
CA ASN A 24 -35.32 35.66 -20.59
C ASN A 24 -33.89 35.84 -20.04
N LYS A 25 -33.78 36.26 -18.80
CA LYS A 25 -32.56 35.98 -18.00
C LYS A 25 -32.46 34.48 -17.87
N LYS A 26 -31.74 33.84 -18.83
CA LYS A 26 -31.21 32.49 -18.64
C LYS A 26 -30.44 32.55 -17.32
N LYS A 27 -31.00 31.97 -16.26
CA LYS A 27 -30.26 31.65 -15.06
C LYS A 27 -29.16 30.68 -15.53
N LEU A 28 -27.95 31.20 -15.76
CA LEU A 28 -26.77 30.38 -15.88
C LEU A 28 -26.74 29.55 -14.57
N TYR A 29 -27.05 28.26 -14.69
CA TYR A 29 -26.74 27.31 -13.67
C TYR A 29 -25.22 27.31 -13.54
N VAL A 30 -24.70 28.11 -12.62
CA VAL A 30 -23.33 27.96 -12.15
C VAL A 30 -23.36 26.63 -11.41
N ALA A 31 -22.90 25.61 -12.09
CA ALA A 31 -22.66 24.32 -11.45
C ALA A 31 -21.82 24.58 -10.20
N LYS A 32 -22.38 24.28 -9.01
CA LYS A 32 -21.59 24.33 -7.78
C LYS A 32 -20.29 23.56 -8.05
N PRO A 33 -19.12 24.16 -7.77
CA PRO A 33 -17.87 23.44 -7.94
C PRO A 33 -18.01 22.15 -7.13
N MET A 34 -17.97 21.00 -7.85
CA MET A 34 -17.92 19.70 -7.19
C MET A 34 -16.73 19.75 -6.25
N ALA A 35 -16.99 19.61 -4.95
CA ALA A 35 -15.94 19.49 -3.96
C ALA A 35 -14.98 18.42 -4.47
N ARG A 36 -13.72 18.79 -4.70
CA ARG A 36 -12.71 17.81 -5.11
C ARG A 36 -12.74 16.72 -4.05
N PRO A 37 -12.86 15.43 -4.43
CA PRO A 37 -12.86 14.35 -3.47
C PRO A 37 -11.64 14.53 -2.57
N SER A 38 -11.85 14.52 -1.26
CA SER A 38 -10.77 14.64 -0.29
C SER A 38 -9.72 13.58 -0.62
N LYS A 39 -8.46 14.00 -0.75
CA LYS A 39 -7.37 13.09 -1.05
C LYS A 39 -7.29 12.07 0.08
N PHE A 40 -7.43 10.79 -0.25
CA PHE A 40 -7.24 9.73 0.73
C PHE A 40 -5.78 9.75 1.22
N LEU A 41 -5.59 9.85 2.53
CA LEU A 41 -4.26 9.94 3.16
C LEU A 41 -3.84 8.63 3.85
N GLY A 42 -4.70 7.61 3.85
CA GLY A 42 -4.50 6.38 4.62
C GLY A 42 -5.15 6.43 5.99
N GLY A 43 -5.14 5.31 6.71
CA GLY A 43 -5.72 5.18 8.05
C GLY A 43 -4.77 5.57 9.19
N LYS A 44 -3.49 5.88 8.89
CA LYS A 44 -2.46 6.24 9.87
C LYS A 44 -1.72 7.49 9.43
N ASP A 45 -1.75 8.53 10.27
CA ASP A 45 -1.08 9.81 10.00
C ASP A 45 0.44 9.66 9.96
N GLU A 46 1.00 8.75 10.78
CA GLU A 46 2.44 8.48 10.87
C GLU A 46 3.04 7.92 9.57
N LEU A 47 2.20 7.47 8.65
CA LEU A 47 2.64 7.00 7.33
C LEU A 47 2.69 8.11 6.27
N ASP A 48 2.57 9.40 6.66
CA ASP A 48 2.72 10.58 5.79
C ASP A 48 1.87 10.50 4.50
N GLY A 49 0.67 9.96 4.58
CA GLY A 49 -0.23 9.80 3.43
C GLY A 49 0.24 8.76 2.41
N ASN A 50 1.22 7.91 2.76
CA ASN A 50 1.60 6.78 1.93
C ASN A 50 0.54 5.69 2.02
N HIS A 51 -0.08 5.35 0.90
CA HIS A 51 -1.18 4.39 0.81
C HIS A 51 -1.08 3.56 -0.47
N PHE A 52 -1.76 2.43 -0.48
CA PHE A 52 -1.87 1.56 -1.65
C PHE A 52 -3.03 2.02 -2.53
N ASP A 53 -2.72 2.29 -3.80
CA ASP A 53 -3.69 2.71 -4.79
C ASP A 53 -3.40 2.02 -6.13
N CYS A 54 -4.45 1.54 -6.77
CA CYS A 54 -4.37 0.87 -8.07
C CYS A 54 -4.83 1.76 -9.22
N THR A 55 -5.00 3.07 -8.99
CA THR A 55 -5.42 4.03 -10.00
C THR A 55 -4.24 4.85 -10.50
N GLY A 56 -4.20 5.09 -11.81
CA GLY A 56 -3.23 5.97 -12.46
C GLY A 56 -1.83 5.37 -12.62
N TYR A 57 -0.89 6.23 -13.01
CA TYR A 57 0.51 5.86 -13.23
C TYR A 57 1.30 5.83 -11.90
N GLY A 58 2.36 5.00 -11.85
CA GLY A 58 3.26 4.95 -10.69
C GLY A 58 2.72 4.16 -9.50
N GLN A 59 1.79 3.22 -9.71
CA GLN A 59 1.27 2.33 -8.65
C GLN A 59 2.39 1.51 -8.01
N SER A 60 3.34 0.99 -8.80
CA SER A 60 4.50 0.23 -8.32
C SER A 60 5.41 1.06 -7.43
N ASP A 61 5.69 2.33 -7.81
CA ASP A 61 6.49 3.24 -6.98
C ASP A 61 5.79 3.55 -5.65
N ARG A 62 4.47 3.78 -5.70
CA ARG A 62 3.67 3.99 -4.49
C ARG A 62 3.70 2.77 -3.59
N PHE A 63 3.57 1.57 -4.16
CA PHE A 63 3.67 0.31 -3.42
C PHE A 63 5.01 0.23 -2.67
N VAL A 64 6.14 0.43 -3.37
CA VAL A 64 7.47 0.35 -2.78
C VAL A 64 7.65 1.36 -1.63
N LYS A 65 7.22 2.62 -1.83
CA LYS A 65 7.29 3.66 -0.81
C LYS A 65 6.44 3.32 0.40
N THR A 66 5.20 2.87 0.17
CA THR A 66 4.26 2.53 1.25
C THR A 66 4.76 1.34 2.06
N VAL A 67 5.26 0.28 1.40
CA VAL A 67 5.85 -0.88 2.08
C VAL A 67 7.03 -0.48 2.96
N ARG A 68 7.93 0.38 2.47
CA ARG A 68 9.07 0.87 3.24
C ARG A 68 8.61 1.65 4.49
N LYS A 69 7.65 2.57 4.33
CA LYS A 69 7.10 3.34 5.46
C LYS A 69 6.40 2.44 6.49
N ILE A 70 5.64 1.45 6.04
CA ILE A 70 5.02 0.45 6.93
C ILE A 70 6.09 -0.36 7.67
N ALA A 71 7.16 -0.79 6.98
CA ALA A 71 8.24 -1.53 7.59
C ALA A 71 8.99 -0.71 8.67
N ASP A 72 9.24 0.56 8.41
CA ASP A 72 9.88 1.47 9.36
C ASP A 72 8.96 1.75 10.57
N TYR A 73 7.67 1.97 10.34
CA TYR A 73 6.67 2.12 11.39
C TYR A 73 6.62 0.88 12.31
N ILE A 74 6.57 -0.32 11.73
CA ILE A 74 6.56 -1.59 12.49
C ILE A 74 7.83 -1.74 13.34
N ALA A 75 8.98 -1.37 12.79
CA ALA A 75 10.24 -1.45 13.53
C ALA A 75 10.28 -0.56 14.78
N GLN A 76 9.57 0.57 14.74
CA GLN A 76 9.53 1.55 15.83
C GLN A 76 8.42 1.23 16.86
N GLU A 77 7.23 0.86 16.38
CA GLU A 77 6.04 0.79 17.21
C GLU A 77 5.70 -0.62 17.71
N TYR A 78 6.20 -1.68 17.05
CA TYR A 78 5.81 -3.03 17.39
C TYR A 78 6.86 -3.71 18.27
N LYS A 79 6.41 -4.39 19.34
CA LYS A 79 7.29 -5.24 20.14
C LYS A 79 7.90 -6.34 19.26
N CYS A 80 9.20 -6.54 19.35
CA CYS A 80 9.94 -7.46 18.48
C CYS A 80 9.70 -7.20 16.98
N GLY A 81 9.49 -5.92 16.61
CA GLY A 81 9.11 -5.52 15.26
C GLY A 81 10.16 -5.79 14.18
N SER A 82 11.42 -6.04 14.56
CA SER A 82 12.52 -6.28 13.62
C SER A 82 12.31 -7.48 12.70
N VAL A 83 11.73 -8.56 13.21
CA VAL A 83 11.41 -9.76 12.42
C VAL A 83 10.27 -9.45 11.45
N THR A 84 9.18 -8.84 11.94
CA THR A 84 8.04 -8.45 11.11
C THR A 84 8.43 -7.42 10.06
N ARG A 85 9.35 -6.49 10.38
CA ARG A 85 9.94 -5.56 9.40
C ARG A 85 10.59 -6.30 8.23
N LYS A 86 11.41 -7.32 8.53
CA LYS A 86 12.05 -8.15 7.49
C LYS A 86 10.99 -8.88 6.66
N GLU A 87 9.96 -9.45 7.29
CA GLU A 87 8.83 -10.10 6.60
C GLU A 87 8.11 -9.16 5.64
N VAL A 88 7.85 -7.93 6.05
CA VAL A 88 7.21 -6.90 5.21
C VAL A 88 8.10 -6.54 4.03
N MET A 89 9.39 -6.33 4.25
CA MET A 89 10.34 -5.96 3.18
C MET A 89 10.54 -7.08 2.17
N THR A 90 10.65 -8.33 2.62
CA THR A 90 10.84 -9.51 1.76
C THR A 90 9.53 -10.09 1.24
N GLN A 91 8.39 -9.68 1.85
CA GLN A 91 7.06 -10.29 1.66
C GLN A 91 7.10 -11.79 1.84
N GLY A 92 7.95 -12.24 2.74
CA GLY A 92 8.19 -13.62 3.08
C GLY A 92 8.02 -13.88 4.57
N VAL A 93 7.55 -15.09 4.89
CA VAL A 93 7.46 -15.54 6.28
C VAL A 93 8.86 -15.89 6.80
N MET A 94 9.27 -15.25 7.89
CA MET A 94 10.53 -15.56 8.56
C MET A 94 10.30 -16.61 9.64
N ILE A 95 11.16 -17.62 9.66
CA ILE A 95 11.14 -18.67 10.67
C ILE A 95 12.22 -18.34 11.70
N ILE A 96 11.82 -18.20 12.96
CA ILE A 96 12.74 -18.05 14.08
C ILE A 96 13.18 -19.48 14.47
N PRO A 97 14.48 -19.80 14.41
CA PRO A 97 14.93 -21.15 14.76
C PRO A 97 14.75 -21.41 16.27
N PRO A 98 14.22 -22.57 16.66
CA PRO A 98 14.12 -22.93 18.08
C PRO A 98 15.50 -23.12 18.68
N PRO A 99 15.70 -22.85 19.97
CA PRO A 99 16.96 -23.10 20.64
C PRO A 99 17.28 -24.59 20.69
N THR A 100 18.53 -24.89 20.52
CA THR A 100 19.03 -26.29 20.54
C THR A 100 18.98 -26.85 21.98
N ARG A 101 18.36 -28.00 22.13
CA ARG A 101 18.33 -28.67 23.45
C ARG A 101 19.74 -29.12 23.84
N PRO A 102 20.16 -28.95 25.11
CA PRO A 102 21.43 -29.45 25.59
C PRO A 102 21.42 -30.96 25.56
N VAL A 103 22.51 -31.54 25.05
CA VAL A 103 22.68 -32.98 24.95
C VAL A 103 23.78 -33.38 25.93
N GLY A 104 23.54 -34.45 26.69
CA GLY A 104 24.56 -35.03 27.58
C GLY A 104 25.80 -35.44 26.82
N ARG A 105 26.96 -35.33 27.47
CA ARG A 105 28.24 -35.71 26.89
C ARG A 105 28.41 -37.22 26.95
N THR A 106 28.90 -37.83 25.88
CA THR A 106 29.27 -39.23 25.82
C THR A 106 30.81 -39.28 25.91
N VAL A 107 31.32 -39.89 26.98
CA VAL A 107 32.77 -40.07 27.16
C VAL A 107 33.05 -41.55 27.01
N THR A 108 33.95 -41.87 26.11
CA THR A 108 34.49 -43.26 25.96
C THR A 108 35.82 -43.32 26.68
N ASP A 109 35.95 -44.21 27.66
CA ASP A 109 37.19 -44.41 28.37
C ASP A 109 38.19 -45.20 27.54
N GLU A 110 39.45 -45.37 28.08
CA GLU A 110 40.52 -46.06 27.39
C GLU A 110 40.22 -47.58 27.17
N ASN A 111 39.22 -48.12 27.90
CA ASN A 111 38.79 -49.53 27.80
C ASN A 111 37.54 -49.64 26.83
N GLY A 112 37.11 -48.57 26.14
CA GLY A 112 36.02 -48.63 25.24
C GLY A 112 34.60 -48.52 25.91
N ALA A 113 34.58 -48.37 27.26
CA ALA A 113 33.28 -48.17 27.94
C ALA A 113 32.72 -46.81 27.71
N VAL A 114 31.45 -46.75 27.29
CA VAL A 114 30.75 -45.51 26.97
C VAL A 114 29.93 -45.04 28.17
N THR A 115 30.36 -43.95 28.78
CA THR A 115 29.65 -43.30 29.88
C THR A 115 28.88 -42.07 29.35
N ARG A 116 27.58 -42.00 29.61
CA ARG A 116 26.75 -40.83 29.30
C ARG A 116 26.57 -39.98 30.52
N THR A 117 27.10 -38.75 30.47
CA THR A 117 26.90 -37.76 31.51
C THR A 117 25.70 -36.90 31.12
N PRO A 118 24.73 -36.63 32.04
CA PRO A 118 23.61 -35.70 31.75
C PRO A 118 24.15 -34.31 31.40
N PRO A 119 23.35 -33.47 30.74
CA PRO A 119 23.73 -32.07 30.49
C PRO A 119 24.02 -31.33 31.80
N ASP A 120 24.97 -30.41 31.76
CA ASP A 120 25.29 -29.57 32.92
C ASP A 120 24.07 -28.71 33.31
N ALA A 121 23.96 -28.43 34.61
CA ALA A 121 22.88 -27.59 35.15
C ALA A 121 22.90 -26.19 34.52
N MET A 122 24.09 -25.68 34.19
CA MET A 122 24.26 -24.39 33.49
C MET A 122 23.72 -24.47 32.05
N ASP A 123 24.05 -25.51 31.28
CA ASP A 123 23.54 -25.72 29.93
C ASP A 123 22.00 -25.80 29.90
N ILE A 124 21.42 -26.45 30.93
CA ILE A 124 19.97 -26.54 31.09
C ILE A 124 19.34 -25.15 31.38
N SER A 125 19.99 -24.38 32.26
CA SER A 125 19.52 -23.01 32.60
C SER A 125 19.58 -22.10 31.39
N ASP A 126 20.66 -22.10 30.63
CA ASP A 126 20.85 -21.32 29.42
C ASP A 126 19.81 -21.69 28.35
N TYR A 127 19.56 -22.99 28.16
CA TYR A 127 18.48 -23.43 27.28
C TYR A 127 17.12 -22.93 27.70
N GLN A 128 16.82 -23.00 29.03
CA GLN A 128 15.53 -22.47 29.52
C GLN A 128 15.39 -20.99 29.31
N GLY A 129 16.46 -20.20 29.48
CA GLY A 129 16.52 -18.80 29.17
C GLY A 129 16.27 -18.51 27.70
N ALA A 130 17.01 -19.19 26.83
CA ALA A 130 16.86 -19.08 25.37
C ALA A 130 15.45 -19.50 24.90
N LYS A 131 14.87 -20.55 25.51
CA LYS A 131 13.52 -20.99 25.19
C LYS A 131 12.46 -19.93 25.57
N LYS A 132 12.59 -19.28 26.71
CA LYS A 132 11.67 -18.20 27.11
C LYS A 132 11.72 -17.04 26.11
N ILE A 133 12.91 -16.66 25.65
CA ILE A 133 13.08 -15.60 24.65
C ILE A 133 12.43 -16.02 23.32
N TYR A 134 12.69 -17.24 22.87
CA TYR A 134 12.09 -17.79 21.66
C TYR A 134 10.56 -17.80 21.72
N ASP A 135 9.97 -18.30 22.79
CA ASP A 135 8.52 -18.37 22.97
C ASP A 135 7.91 -16.95 22.97
N TYR A 136 8.60 -15.96 23.56
CA TYR A 136 8.20 -14.55 23.56
C TYR A 136 8.24 -13.95 22.15
N GLU A 137 9.31 -14.19 21.39
CA GLU A 137 9.44 -13.69 20.02
C GLU A 137 8.39 -14.29 19.08
N ILE A 138 8.13 -15.60 19.17
CA ILE A 138 7.08 -16.29 18.38
C ILE A 138 5.69 -15.72 18.67
N LEU A 139 5.37 -15.49 19.94
CA LEU A 139 4.09 -14.90 20.34
C LEU A 139 3.91 -13.52 19.69
N HIS A 140 4.92 -12.65 19.84
CA HIS A 140 4.84 -11.31 19.28
C HIS A 140 4.88 -11.29 17.75
N GLN A 141 5.61 -12.19 17.10
CA GLN A 141 5.58 -12.34 15.66
C GLN A 141 4.16 -12.64 15.16
N LYS A 142 3.44 -13.55 15.83
CA LYS A 142 2.06 -13.88 15.48
C LYS A 142 1.12 -12.68 15.67
N GLU A 143 1.20 -11.99 16.81
CA GLU A 143 0.40 -10.78 17.09
C GLU A 143 0.70 -9.67 16.06
N ASN A 144 1.97 -9.47 15.74
CA ASN A 144 2.39 -8.43 14.79
C ASN A 144 1.87 -8.71 13.39
N ARG A 145 1.81 -9.96 12.93
CA ARG A 145 1.21 -10.31 11.62
C ARG A 145 -0.27 -9.99 11.57
N GLN A 146 -1.01 -10.20 12.67
CA GLN A 146 -2.43 -9.83 12.75
C GLN A 146 -2.61 -8.29 12.72
N LYS A 147 -1.79 -7.56 13.48
CA LYS A 147 -1.78 -6.08 13.45
C LYS A 147 -1.38 -5.55 12.06
N LEU A 148 -0.44 -6.23 11.40
CA LEU A 148 -0.02 -5.88 10.04
C LEU A 148 -1.18 -5.97 9.05
N PHE A 149 -2.04 -7.00 9.12
CA PHE A 149 -3.21 -7.11 8.26
C PHE A 149 -4.10 -5.87 8.37
N SER A 150 -4.45 -5.48 9.60
CA SER A 150 -5.29 -4.31 9.85
C SER A 150 -4.62 -3.00 9.37
N LEU A 151 -3.32 -2.85 9.62
CA LEU A 151 -2.55 -1.69 9.18
C LEU A 151 -2.52 -1.58 7.65
N VAL A 152 -2.19 -2.66 6.96
CA VAL A 152 -2.13 -2.70 5.49
C VAL A 152 -3.50 -2.44 4.89
N TRP A 153 -4.55 -3.05 5.44
CA TRP A 153 -5.92 -2.85 4.98
C TRP A 153 -6.33 -1.38 5.07
N GLN A 154 -6.11 -0.72 6.22
CA GLN A 154 -6.43 0.69 6.42
C GLN A 154 -5.66 1.63 5.48
N GLN A 155 -4.53 1.21 4.94
CA GLN A 155 -3.74 1.98 3.98
C GLN A 155 -4.14 1.74 2.51
N CYS A 156 -5.18 0.95 2.25
CA CYS A 156 -5.68 0.72 0.91
C CYS A 156 -6.78 1.71 0.54
N THR A 157 -6.76 2.22 -0.70
CA THR A 157 -7.88 2.99 -1.25
C THR A 157 -9.09 2.08 -1.50
N GLU A 158 -10.27 2.66 -1.67
CA GLU A 158 -11.48 1.90 -1.98
C GLU A 158 -11.35 1.09 -3.29
N SER A 159 -10.70 1.68 -4.30
CA SER A 159 -10.40 0.99 -5.56
C SER A 159 -9.45 -0.22 -5.36
N MET A 160 -8.46 -0.09 -4.46
CA MET A 160 -7.59 -1.20 -4.11
C MET A 160 -8.36 -2.28 -3.36
N HIS A 161 -9.21 -1.93 -2.39
CA HIS A 161 -10.08 -2.87 -1.69
C HIS A 161 -10.96 -3.68 -2.64
N ALA A 162 -11.57 -3.02 -3.64
CA ALA A 162 -12.41 -3.71 -4.62
C ALA A 162 -11.63 -4.78 -5.41
N LYS A 163 -10.40 -4.47 -5.84
CA LYS A 163 -9.52 -5.42 -6.52
C LYS A 163 -9.05 -6.56 -5.62
N ILE A 164 -8.66 -6.25 -4.37
CA ILE A 164 -8.25 -7.27 -3.41
C ILE A 164 -9.41 -8.25 -3.14
N LYS A 165 -10.63 -7.73 -2.93
CA LYS A 165 -11.82 -8.57 -2.69
C LYS A 165 -12.18 -9.45 -3.88
N ALA A 166 -11.87 -9.03 -5.10
CA ALA A 166 -12.06 -9.82 -6.32
C ALA A 166 -10.96 -10.91 -6.50
N HIS A 167 -9.87 -10.86 -5.74
CA HIS A 167 -8.78 -11.83 -5.85
C HIS A 167 -9.19 -13.18 -5.24
N ARG A 168 -8.84 -14.28 -5.93
CA ARG A 168 -9.22 -15.67 -5.55
C ARG A 168 -8.80 -16.07 -4.12
N GLU A 169 -7.71 -15.51 -3.62
CA GLU A 169 -7.17 -15.85 -2.30
C GLU A 169 -7.71 -14.97 -1.16
N TYR A 170 -8.56 -13.98 -1.47
CA TYR A 170 -9.01 -13.00 -0.50
C TYR A 170 -9.69 -13.62 0.72
N ILE A 171 -10.63 -14.54 0.49
CA ILE A 171 -11.39 -15.18 1.56
C ILE A 171 -10.46 -15.88 2.57
N LYS A 172 -9.42 -16.57 2.05
CA LYS A 172 -8.42 -17.23 2.91
C LYS A 172 -7.59 -16.22 3.69
N ILE A 173 -7.10 -15.18 3.01
CA ILE A 173 -6.29 -14.11 3.61
C ILE A 173 -7.06 -13.39 4.72
N GLU A 174 -8.34 -13.10 4.51
CA GLU A 174 -9.21 -12.47 5.49
C GLU A 174 -9.49 -13.38 6.69
N THR A 175 -9.77 -14.67 6.46
CA THR A 175 -10.01 -15.67 7.50
C THR A 175 -8.77 -15.89 8.37
N ASP A 176 -7.60 -15.98 7.75
CA ASP A 176 -6.32 -16.23 8.43
C ASP A 176 -5.73 -14.93 9.03
N VAL A 177 -6.31 -13.77 8.73
CA VAL A 177 -5.80 -12.42 9.09
C VAL A 177 -4.32 -12.27 8.67
N ASP A 178 -4.00 -12.72 7.45
CA ASP A 178 -2.62 -12.81 6.96
C ASP A 178 -2.18 -11.53 6.23
N GLY A 179 -1.51 -10.65 6.98
CA GLY A 179 -0.99 -9.38 6.44
C GLY A 179 0.12 -9.55 5.39
N ILE A 180 0.89 -10.62 5.45
CA ILE A 180 1.98 -10.87 4.49
C ILE A 180 1.41 -11.30 3.13
N ASN A 181 0.46 -12.23 3.13
CA ASN A 181 -0.21 -12.62 1.89
C ASN A 181 -1.08 -11.48 1.32
N LEU A 182 -1.66 -10.64 2.17
CA LEU A 182 -2.33 -9.41 1.73
C LEU A 182 -1.36 -8.49 0.97
N LEU A 183 -0.15 -8.25 1.49
CA LEU A 183 0.88 -7.46 0.79
C LEU A 183 1.30 -8.09 -0.54
N ARG A 184 1.37 -9.43 -0.63
CA ARG A 184 1.66 -10.13 -1.90
C ARG A 184 0.58 -9.88 -2.94
N VAL A 185 -0.70 -9.96 -2.55
CA VAL A 185 -1.81 -9.66 -3.46
C VAL A 185 -1.78 -8.20 -3.91
N ILE A 186 -1.56 -7.25 -3.00
CA ILE A 186 -1.42 -5.83 -3.34
C ILE A 186 -0.25 -5.61 -4.31
N LYS A 187 0.87 -6.33 -4.11
CA LYS A 187 1.99 -6.30 -5.05
C LYS A 187 1.57 -6.74 -6.44
N LEU A 188 0.91 -7.91 -6.56
CA LEU A 188 0.45 -8.43 -7.85
C LEU A 188 -0.44 -7.41 -8.57
N ILE A 189 -1.36 -6.78 -7.86
CA ILE A 189 -2.24 -5.73 -8.38
C ILE A 189 -1.44 -4.49 -8.80
N SER A 190 -0.54 -4.00 -7.93
CA SER A 190 0.22 -2.76 -8.15
C SER A 190 1.21 -2.87 -9.30
N PHE A 191 1.72 -4.05 -9.57
CA PHE A 191 2.65 -4.33 -10.66
C PHE A 191 1.97 -4.86 -11.92
N ASN A 192 0.63 -5.04 -11.89
CA ASN A 192 -0.16 -5.66 -12.98
C ASN A 192 0.39 -7.03 -13.40
N ILE A 193 0.82 -7.84 -12.42
CA ILE A 193 1.41 -9.18 -12.64
C ILE A 193 0.33 -10.28 -12.57
N GLU A 194 -0.94 -9.90 -12.48
CA GLU A 194 -2.07 -10.86 -12.38
C GLU A 194 -2.08 -11.87 -13.54
N ASP A 195 -1.64 -11.44 -14.72
CA ASP A 195 -1.40 -12.31 -15.87
C ASP A 195 0.11 -12.55 -16.06
N LYS A 196 0.59 -13.76 -15.81
CA LYS A 196 2.01 -14.17 -16.05
C LYS A 196 2.52 -13.79 -17.46
N LYS A 197 1.61 -13.61 -18.41
CA LYS A 197 1.89 -13.21 -19.79
C LYS A 197 2.53 -11.83 -19.90
N TYR A 198 2.29 -10.92 -18.96
CA TYR A 198 2.75 -9.54 -19.03
C TYR A 198 4.02 -9.23 -18.22
N VAL A 199 4.55 -10.19 -17.45
CA VAL A 199 5.77 -9.97 -16.64
C VAL A 199 6.96 -9.49 -17.48
N PRO A 200 7.30 -10.12 -18.63
CA PRO A 200 8.42 -9.65 -19.46
C PRO A 200 8.20 -8.25 -20.03
N VAL A 201 6.98 -7.93 -20.45
CA VAL A 201 6.62 -6.60 -20.97
C VAL A 201 6.77 -5.56 -19.86
N LYS A 202 6.29 -5.87 -18.65
CA LYS A 202 6.42 -4.97 -17.50
C LYS A 202 7.88 -4.76 -17.10
N ALA A 203 8.68 -5.82 -17.09
CA ALA A 203 10.12 -5.73 -16.83
C ALA A 203 10.81 -4.82 -17.85
N HIS A 204 10.46 -4.93 -19.14
CA HIS A 204 10.99 -4.07 -20.18
C HIS A 204 10.58 -2.60 -20.00
N GLU A 205 9.30 -2.32 -19.69
CA GLU A 205 8.80 -0.96 -19.44
C GLU A 205 9.53 -0.30 -18.27
N VAL A 206 9.74 -1.04 -17.16
CA VAL A 206 10.43 -0.52 -15.98
C VAL A 206 11.90 -0.29 -16.25
N LYS A 207 12.58 -1.19 -16.99
CA LYS A 207 13.96 -0.97 -17.47
C LYS A 207 14.05 0.25 -18.39
N ALA A 208 13.14 0.41 -19.33
CA ALA A 208 13.09 1.58 -20.19
C ALA A 208 12.92 2.87 -19.38
N ALA A 209 12.03 2.88 -18.37
CA ALA A 209 11.86 4.02 -17.47
C ALA A 209 13.16 4.35 -16.70
N TYR A 210 13.92 3.34 -16.27
CA TYR A 210 15.20 3.51 -15.63
C TYR A 210 16.23 4.18 -16.54
N TYR A 211 16.39 3.72 -17.79
CA TYR A 211 17.32 4.30 -18.75
C TYR A 211 16.95 5.72 -19.17
N HIS A 212 15.67 6.09 -19.06
CA HIS A 212 15.20 7.46 -19.32
C HIS A 212 15.19 8.34 -18.07
N LEU A 213 15.61 7.83 -16.91
CA LEU A 213 15.64 8.59 -15.67
C LEU A 213 16.69 9.69 -15.75
N LYS A 214 16.26 10.94 -15.59
CA LYS A 214 17.14 12.12 -15.58
C LYS A 214 16.86 12.93 -14.33
N GLN A 215 17.91 13.52 -13.75
CA GLN A 215 17.79 14.39 -12.60
C GLN A 215 16.93 15.63 -12.91
N GLY A 216 17.11 16.23 -14.07
CA GLY A 216 16.35 17.41 -14.50
C GLY A 216 16.46 18.57 -13.51
N LYS A 217 15.33 18.96 -12.90
CA LYS A 217 15.26 20.03 -11.87
C LYS A 217 15.17 19.48 -10.44
N ASP A 218 15.28 18.18 -10.25
CA ASP A 218 15.21 17.54 -8.94
C ASP A 218 16.49 17.85 -8.14
N THR A 219 16.37 18.00 -6.83
CA THR A 219 17.53 18.05 -5.93
C THR A 219 18.26 16.69 -5.94
N ASP A 220 19.55 16.67 -5.60
CA ASP A 220 20.34 15.43 -5.55
C ASP A 220 19.68 14.36 -4.67
N GLN A 221 19.15 14.76 -3.52
CA GLN A 221 18.43 13.84 -2.62
C GLN A 221 17.14 13.31 -3.25
N ALA A 222 16.35 14.16 -3.91
CA ALA A 222 15.12 13.76 -4.56
C ALA A 222 15.41 12.81 -5.74
N TYR A 223 16.45 13.09 -6.51
CA TYR A 223 16.89 12.22 -7.59
C TYR A 223 17.40 10.88 -7.08
N GLN A 224 18.22 10.88 -6.01
CA GLN A 224 18.70 9.64 -5.39
C GLN A 224 17.55 8.74 -4.93
N ILE A 225 16.56 9.32 -4.26
CA ILE A 225 15.37 8.58 -3.82
C ILE A 225 14.61 7.99 -5.02
N LYS A 226 14.44 8.79 -6.08
CA LYS A 226 13.77 8.36 -7.31
C LYS A 226 14.53 7.24 -8.01
N PHE A 227 15.85 7.35 -8.08
CA PHE A 227 16.74 6.33 -8.64
C PHE A 227 16.64 5.02 -7.86
N LEU A 228 16.81 5.05 -6.53
CA LEU A 228 16.73 3.87 -5.67
C LEU A 228 15.36 3.20 -5.74
N ASN A 229 14.27 3.99 -5.77
CA ASN A 229 12.93 3.43 -5.94
C ASN A 229 12.78 2.72 -7.30
N THR A 230 13.31 3.30 -8.38
CA THR A 230 13.22 2.69 -9.71
C THR A 230 14.00 1.37 -9.77
N VAL A 231 15.21 1.32 -9.18
CA VAL A 231 15.98 0.08 -9.05
C VAL A 231 15.19 -0.98 -8.27
N GLN A 232 14.61 -0.60 -7.14
CA GLN A 232 13.82 -1.52 -6.33
C GLN A 232 12.57 -2.03 -7.06
N VAL A 233 11.94 -1.20 -7.91
CA VAL A 233 10.81 -1.64 -8.76
C VAL A 233 11.28 -2.69 -9.77
N ILE A 234 12.45 -2.52 -10.39
CA ILE A 234 13.03 -3.48 -11.32
C ILE A 234 13.26 -4.83 -10.64
N GLU A 235 13.91 -4.83 -9.47
CA GLU A 235 14.14 -6.03 -8.67
C GLU A 235 12.82 -6.72 -8.28
N GLN A 236 11.82 -5.95 -7.88
CA GLN A 236 10.50 -6.47 -7.53
C GLN A 236 9.75 -7.08 -8.73
N CYS A 237 10.04 -6.64 -9.95
CA CYS A 237 9.54 -7.25 -11.18
C CYS A 237 10.32 -8.53 -11.57
N GLY A 238 11.35 -8.93 -10.79
CA GLY A 238 12.21 -10.07 -11.11
C GLY A 238 13.18 -9.80 -12.26
N ALA A 239 13.42 -8.53 -12.61
CA ALA A 239 14.40 -8.14 -13.60
C ALA A 239 15.70 -7.72 -12.91
N SER A 240 16.84 -7.93 -13.56
CA SER A 240 18.17 -7.49 -13.13
C SER A 240 18.70 -6.38 -14.02
N LEU A 241 19.42 -5.41 -13.43
CA LEU A 241 20.18 -4.40 -14.16
C LEU A 241 21.57 -4.99 -14.43
N GLY A 242 21.83 -5.41 -15.67
CA GLY A 242 23.15 -5.88 -16.09
C GLY A 242 23.24 -7.33 -16.55
N GLU A 243 22.15 -8.08 -16.51
CA GLU A 243 22.05 -9.44 -17.05
C GLU A 243 21.02 -9.49 -18.17
N ASP A 244 21.25 -8.75 -19.27
CA ASP A 244 20.55 -9.07 -20.50
C ASP A 244 21.37 -10.20 -21.18
N PRO A 245 20.83 -11.41 -21.30
CA PRO A 245 21.47 -12.41 -22.15
C PRO A 245 21.47 -11.86 -23.58
N MET A 246 22.63 -11.67 -24.13
CA MET A 246 22.81 -11.39 -25.57
C MET A 246 22.33 -12.57 -26.40
#